data_0831d4a345baaf786fc0f660a13a39bb
#
_entry.id   0831d4a345baaf786fc0f660a13a39bb
#
_cell.length_a   1.000
_cell.length_b   1.000
_cell.length_c   1.000
_cell.angle_alpha   90.00
_cell.angle_beta   90.00
_cell.angle_gamma   90.00
#
_symmetry.space_group_name_H-M   'P 1'
#
loop_
_entity.id
_entity.type
_entity.pdbx_description
1 polymer ?
#
loop_
_entity_poly.entity_id
_entity_poly.type
_entity_poly.pdbx_seq_one_letter_code
_entity_poly.pdbx_strand_id
1 'polypeptide(L)'
;MALTILGLSGALTHDPSAALYIDGKLAAAAEEERFVRDKHAKGRMPYEAAKFCLAQAGIKPADVDVVAIPYAPISIFEKARWHYAKRYYYAPDRALDAIFAGNRRYYRYKKRIEWCLIQLGFDLKKVEIVPVE
;
A
#
# COMPACT_ATOMS: atom_id res chain seq x y z
N MET A 1 9.38 -12.24 20.89
CA MET A 1 9.96 -11.58 19.70
C MET A 1 9.21 -10.27 19.46
N ALA A 2 9.93 -9.27 19.07
CA ALA A 2 9.34 -7.96 18.75
C ALA A 2 8.57 -8.05 17.41
N LEU A 3 7.32 -7.63 17.38
CA LEU A 3 6.53 -7.59 16.14
C LEU A 3 6.90 -6.32 15.36
N THR A 4 7.40 -6.50 14.14
CA THR A 4 7.82 -5.41 13.25
C THR A 4 6.85 -5.28 12.06
N ILE A 5 6.21 -4.13 11.95
CA ILE A 5 5.20 -3.85 10.92
C ILE A 5 5.65 -2.65 10.07
N LEU A 6 5.72 -2.83 8.76
CA LEU A 6 5.93 -1.76 7.80
C LEU A 6 4.62 -1.40 7.10
N GLY A 7 4.07 -0.23 7.38
CA GLY A 7 2.91 0.31 6.67
C GLY A 7 3.33 1.07 5.41
N LEU A 8 2.69 0.80 4.28
CA LEU A 8 2.93 1.47 3.00
C LEU A 8 1.64 2.02 2.43
N SER A 9 1.64 3.25 1.91
CA SER A 9 0.47 3.86 1.29
C SER A 9 0.77 4.60 -0.01
N GLY A 10 -0.26 4.99 -0.74
CA GLY A 10 -0.21 5.96 -1.84
C GLY A 10 0.20 5.46 -3.22
N ALA A 11 0.46 4.18 -3.42
CA ALA A 11 1.06 3.63 -4.65
C ALA A 11 0.30 3.85 -5.98
N LEU A 12 -0.96 4.25 -5.97
CA LEU A 12 -1.75 4.51 -7.18
C LEU A 12 -2.26 5.94 -7.29
N THR A 13 -2.20 6.70 -6.21
CA THR A 13 -2.82 8.03 -6.13
C THR A 13 -1.78 9.10 -5.90
N HIS A 14 -1.74 9.65 -4.73
CA HIS A 14 -0.85 10.71 -4.31
C HIS A 14 -0.41 10.46 -2.87
N ASP A 15 0.59 11.20 -2.42
CA ASP A 15 1.14 11.17 -1.07
C ASP A 15 1.59 9.77 -0.61
N PRO A 16 2.41 9.05 -1.42
CA PRO A 16 2.97 7.80 -0.98
C PRO A 16 3.83 8.00 0.26
N SER A 17 3.67 7.13 1.23
CA SER A 17 4.33 7.22 2.53
C SER A 17 4.61 5.85 3.12
N ALA A 18 5.53 5.81 4.08
CA ALA A 18 5.85 4.62 4.85
C ALA A 18 5.88 4.95 6.34
N ALA A 19 5.49 3.98 7.17
CA ALA A 19 5.61 4.05 8.61
C ALA A 19 6.05 2.70 9.17
N LEU A 20 7.00 2.70 10.07
CA LEU A 20 7.55 1.51 10.69
C LEU A 20 7.18 1.47 12.17
N TYR A 21 6.57 0.37 12.59
CA TYR A 21 6.21 0.08 13.97
C TYR A 21 7.00 -1.11 14.48
N ILE A 22 7.52 -1.00 15.69
CA ILE A 22 8.20 -2.08 16.42
C ILE A 22 7.52 -2.20 17.78
N ASP A 23 6.95 -3.36 18.08
CA ASP A 23 6.19 -3.61 19.32
C ASP A 23 5.11 -2.56 19.62
N GLY A 24 4.38 -2.18 18.59
CA GLY A 24 3.30 -1.19 18.71
C GLY A 24 3.75 0.26 18.86
N LYS A 25 5.06 0.53 18.82
CA LYS A 25 5.61 1.89 18.87
C LYS A 25 6.07 2.34 17.50
N LEU A 26 5.74 3.56 17.13
CA LEU A 26 6.21 4.19 15.90
C LEU A 26 7.74 4.41 16.00
N ALA A 27 8.50 3.70 15.16
CA ALA A 27 9.95 3.82 15.09
C ALA A 27 10.39 4.89 14.07
N ALA A 28 9.73 4.96 12.92
CA ALA A 28 9.99 5.95 11.89
C ALA A 28 8.77 6.11 10.97
N ALA A 29 8.60 7.30 10.38
CA ALA A 29 7.63 7.54 9.33
C ALA A 29 8.15 8.62 8.38
N ALA A 30 7.83 8.50 7.09
CA ALA A 30 8.23 9.47 6.09
C ALA A 30 7.29 9.46 4.89
N GLU A 31 7.21 10.62 4.22
CA GLU A 31 6.53 10.79 2.94
C GLU A 31 7.54 10.75 1.80
N GLU A 32 7.19 10.09 0.71
CA GLU A 32 8.05 9.93 -0.46
C GLU A 32 8.44 11.28 -1.09
N GLU A 33 7.52 12.27 -1.06
CA GLU A 33 7.78 13.59 -1.61
C GLU A 33 9.01 14.29 -1.01
N ARG A 34 9.36 13.96 0.23
CA ARG A 34 10.54 14.52 0.91
C ARG A 34 11.86 14.12 0.24
N PHE A 35 11.90 12.93 -0.33
CA PHE A 35 13.10 12.36 -0.96
C PHE A 35 13.16 12.67 -2.46
N VAL A 36 12.03 12.59 -3.15
CA VAL A 36 11.98 12.78 -4.61
C VAL A 36 11.79 14.23 -5.03
N ARG A 37 11.52 15.14 -4.09
CA ARG A 37 11.27 16.58 -4.33
C ARG A 37 10.18 16.87 -5.37
N ASP A 38 9.18 15.99 -5.39
CA ASP A 38 8.02 16.08 -6.26
C ASP A 38 6.78 16.15 -5.40
N LYS A 39 6.10 17.29 -5.40
CA LYS A 39 4.94 17.54 -4.53
C LYS A 39 3.86 16.51 -4.78
N HIS A 40 3.38 15.89 -3.70
CA HIS A 40 2.44 14.78 -3.69
C HIS A 40 2.95 13.48 -4.32
N ALA A 41 4.16 13.45 -4.88
CA ALA A 41 4.80 12.27 -5.50
C ALA A 41 3.81 11.37 -6.27
N LYS A 42 2.98 11.99 -7.13
CA LYS A 42 1.85 11.32 -7.81
C LYS A 42 2.30 10.09 -8.61
N GLY A 43 1.61 8.97 -8.38
CA GLY A 43 1.87 7.72 -9.08
C GLY A 43 3.20 7.04 -8.73
N ARG A 44 3.94 7.56 -7.75
CA ARG A 44 5.17 6.95 -7.24
C ARG A 44 4.87 5.91 -6.16
N MET A 45 5.83 5.03 -5.95
CA MET A 45 5.83 4.06 -4.86
C MET A 45 6.54 4.66 -3.64
N PRO A 46 6.19 4.28 -2.41
CA PRO A 46 6.84 4.75 -1.19
C PRO A 46 8.21 4.06 -0.98
N TYR A 47 9.06 4.04 -2.00
CA TYR A 47 10.32 3.32 -2.00
C TYR A 47 11.37 3.98 -1.10
N GLU A 48 11.66 5.26 -1.32
CA GLU A 48 12.65 5.98 -0.54
C GLU A 48 12.17 6.21 0.90
N ALA A 49 10.87 6.44 1.09
CA ALA A 49 10.26 6.54 2.40
C ALA A 49 10.43 5.24 3.21
N ALA A 50 10.14 4.08 2.61
CA ALA A 50 10.32 2.78 3.26
C ALA A 50 11.80 2.49 3.56
N LYS A 51 12.68 2.76 2.60
CA LYS A 51 14.13 2.62 2.78
C LYS A 51 14.67 3.47 3.94
N PHE A 52 14.19 4.72 4.04
CA PHE A 52 14.51 5.60 5.16
C PHE A 52 14.03 5.02 6.49
N CYS A 53 12.79 4.56 6.58
CA CYS A 53 12.24 3.99 7.82
C CYS A 53 13.06 2.78 8.30
N LEU A 54 13.42 1.86 7.40
CA LEU A 54 14.26 0.70 7.73
C LEU A 54 15.64 1.13 8.20
N ALA A 55 16.29 2.05 7.49
CA ALA A 55 17.62 2.55 7.82
C ALA A 55 17.63 3.29 9.17
N GLN A 56 16.61 4.12 9.44
CA GLN A 56 16.47 4.88 10.67
C GLN A 56 16.35 3.97 11.89
N ALA A 57 15.65 2.84 11.76
CA ALA A 57 15.51 1.86 12.82
C ALA A 57 16.67 0.84 12.88
N GLY A 58 17.57 0.86 11.90
CA GLY A 58 18.71 -0.06 11.84
C GLY A 58 18.30 -1.52 11.57
N ILE A 59 17.16 -1.74 10.93
CA ILE A 59 16.66 -3.09 10.63
C ILE A 59 16.72 -3.39 9.12
N LYS A 60 16.74 -4.68 8.79
CA LYS A 60 16.74 -5.16 7.41
C LYS A 60 15.33 -5.57 6.97
N PRO A 61 15.04 -5.63 5.67
CA PRO A 61 13.77 -6.17 5.17
C PRO A 61 13.40 -7.55 5.72
N ALA A 62 14.40 -8.39 5.99
CA ALA A 62 14.20 -9.72 6.57
C ALA A 62 13.71 -9.71 8.03
N ASP A 63 13.84 -8.59 8.73
CA ASP A 63 13.43 -8.42 10.12
C ASP A 63 11.99 -7.88 10.24
N VAL A 64 11.33 -7.61 9.11
CA VAL A 64 9.94 -7.15 9.04
C VAL A 64 9.02 -8.37 8.96
N ASP A 65 8.12 -8.50 9.91
CA ASP A 65 7.15 -9.60 9.97
C ASP A 65 5.97 -9.38 9.05
N VAL A 66 5.44 -8.15 9.04
CA VAL A 66 4.21 -7.79 8.33
C VAL A 66 4.39 -6.51 7.52
N VAL A 67 3.87 -6.51 6.30
CA VAL A 67 3.66 -5.29 5.51
C VAL A 67 2.17 -4.98 5.46
N ALA A 68 1.77 -3.86 6.05
CA ALA A 68 0.39 -3.39 6.06
C ALA A 68 0.12 -2.46 4.86
N ILE A 69 -0.97 -2.68 4.16
CA ILE A 69 -1.38 -1.86 3.01
C ILE A 69 -2.82 -1.35 3.16
N PRO A 70 -3.14 -0.11 2.77
CA PRO A 70 -4.45 0.52 3.00
C PRO A 70 -5.46 0.16 1.89
N TYR A 71 -5.63 -1.11 1.59
CA TYR A 71 -6.60 -1.56 0.59
C TYR A 71 -7.33 -2.79 1.09
N ALA A 72 -8.64 -2.69 1.09
CA ALA A 72 -9.52 -3.77 1.52
C ALA A 72 -9.40 -5.01 0.60
N PRO A 73 -9.57 -6.21 1.16
CA PRO A 73 -9.60 -7.45 0.40
C PRO A 73 -10.64 -7.42 -0.74
N ILE A 74 -10.37 -8.13 -1.82
CA ILE A 74 -11.24 -8.25 -3.00
C ILE A 74 -12.70 -8.58 -2.63
N SER A 75 -12.93 -9.35 -1.58
CA SER A 75 -14.26 -9.72 -1.10
C SER A 75 -15.13 -8.52 -0.70
N ILE A 76 -14.54 -7.48 -0.13
CA ILE A 76 -15.25 -6.24 0.21
C ILE A 76 -15.54 -5.43 -1.06
N PHE A 77 -14.58 -5.39 -2.00
CA PHE A 77 -14.81 -4.74 -3.31
C PHE A 77 -15.92 -5.43 -4.11
N GLU A 78 -16.06 -6.73 -4.05
CA GLU A 78 -17.14 -7.44 -4.76
C GLU A 78 -18.53 -7.07 -4.24
N LYS A 79 -18.70 -6.97 -2.91
CA LYS A 79 -19.95 -6.51 -2.31
C LYS A 79 -20.21 -5.02 -2.57
N ALA A 80 -19.20 -4.17 -2.43
CA ALA A 80 -19.29 -2.75 -2.70
C ALA A 80 -19.58 -2.45 -4.17
N ARG A 81 -19.09 -3.26 -5.10
CA ARG A 81 -19.26 -3.12 -6.55
C ARG A 81 -20.72 -2.96 -6.96
N TRP A 82 -21.60 -3.84 -6.48
CA TRP A 82 -23.03 -3.79 -6.78
C TRP A 82 -23.74 -2.62 -6.09
N HIS A 83 -23.29 -2.26 -4.89
CA HIS A 83 -23.79 -1.09 -4.19
C HIS A 83 -23.47 0.19 -4.95
N TYR A 84 -22.24 0.35 -5.40
CA TYR A 84 -21.83 1.50 -6.21
C TYR A 84 -22.49 1.51 -7.59
N ALA A 85 -22.65 0.38 -8.26
CA ALA A 85 -23.35 0.28 -9.51
C ALA A 85 -24.82 0.74 -9.38
N LYS A 86 -25.51 0.35 -8.32
CA LYS A 86 -26.86 0.83 -8.02
C LYS A 86 -26.90 2.33 -7.74
N ARG A 87 -25.92 2.85 -7.01
CA ARG A 87 -25.84 4.28 -6.66
C ARG A 87 -25.62 5.16 -7.89
N TYR A 88 -24.93 4.64 -8.90
CA TYR A 88 -24.62 5.36 -10.14
C TYR A 88 -25.53 4.97 -11.31
N TYR A 89 -26.80 4.59 -11.05
CA TYR A 89 -27.77 4.23 -12.09
C TYR A 89 -27.99 5.35 -13.13
N TYR A 90 -27.80 6.61 -12.74
CA TYR A 90 -27.90 7.81 -13.60
C TYR A 90 -26.61 8.10 -14.40
N ALA A 91 -25.55 7.36 -14.19
CA ALA A 91 -24.27 7.49 -14.88
C ALA A 91 -23.77 6.10 -15.30
N PRO A 92 -24.27 5.55 -16.43
CA PRO A 92 -24.00 4.16 -16.85
C PRO A 92 -22.52 3.83 -17.01
N ASP A 93 -21.73 4.77 -17.49
CA ASP A 93 -20.27 4.68 -17.62
C ASP A 93 -19.60 4.43 -16.26
N ARG A 94 -19.99 5.16 -15.21
CA ARG A 94 -19.50 4.97 -13.84
C ARG A 94 -20.00 3.67 -13.22
N ALA A 95 -21.24 3.27 -13.50
CA ALA A 95 -21.78 2.00 -13.04
C ALA A 95 -21.02 0.82 -13.63
N LEU A 96 -20.73 0.86 -14.93
CA LEU A 96 -19.93 -0.14 -15.62
C LEU A 96 -18.48 -0.17 -15.10
N ASP A 97 -17.89 0.99 -14.85
CA ASP A 97 -16.55 1.10 -14.27
C ASP A 97 -16.50 0.48 -12.85
N ALA A 98 -17.51 0.71 -12.03
CA ALA A 98 -17.63 0.09 -10.70
C ALA A 98 -17.74 -1.44 -10.78
N ILE A 99 -18.45 -1.97 -11.81
CA ILE A 99 -18.61 -3.41 -12.00
C ILE A 99 -17.32 -4.07 -12.52
N PHE A 100 -16.67 -3.46 -13.51
CA PHE A 100 -15.58 -4.10 -14.25
C PHE A 100 -14.16 -3.66 -13.84
N ALA A 101 -13.99 -2.41 -13.37
CA ALA A 101 -12.67 -1.84 -13.07
C ALA A 101 -12.22 -2.03 -11.61
N GLY A 102 -13.10 -2.36 -10.67
CA GLY A 102 -12.78 -2.48 -9.25
C GLY A 102 -11.62 -3.45 -8.96
N ASN A 103 -11.64 -4.62 -9.58
CA ASN A 103 -10.60 -5.64 -9.40
C ASN A 103 -9.28 -5.27 -10.10
N ARG A 104 -9.29 -4.54 -11.21
CA ARG A 104 -8.07 -4.12 -11.90
C ARG A 104 -7.21 -3.19 -11.07
N ARG A 105 -7.82 -2.27 -10.32
CA ARG A 105 -7.09 -1.34 -9.45
C ARG A 105 -6.38 -2.07 -8.32
N TYR A 106 -7.07 -3.02 -7.67
CA TYR A 106 -6.48 -3.82 -6.61
C TYR A 106 -5.28 -4.64 -7.11
N TYR A 107 -5.42 -5.39 -8.20
CA TYR A 107 -4.33 -6.19 -8.74
C TYR A 107 -3.15 -5.34 -9.21
N ARG A 108 -3.42 -4.17 -9.80
CA ARG A 108 -2.38 -3.22 -10.18
C ARG A 108 -1.65 -2.69 -8.95
N TYR A 109 -2.37 -2.35 -7.90
CA TYR A 109 -1.80 -1.91 -6.63
C TYR A 109 -0.93 -3.00 -6.02
N LYS A 110 -1.47 -4.21 -5.86
CA LYS A 110 -0.76 -5.35 -5.30
C LYS A 110 0.55 -5.62 -6.04
N LYS A 111 0.51 -5.69 -7.38
CA LYS A 111 1.72 -5.87 -8.19
C LYS A 111 2.75 -4.77 -7.98
N ARG A 112 2.32 -3.53 -7.86
CA ARG A 112 3.24 -2.41 -7.62
C ARG A 112 3.89 -2.49 -6.23
N ILE A 113 3.11 -2.83 -5.21
CA ILE A 113 3.65 -3.04 -3.86
C ILE A 113 4.64 -4.23 -3.85
N GLU A 114 4.27 -5.35 -4.41
CA GLU A 114 5.16 -6.52 -4.52
C GLU A 114 6.47 -6.15 -5.23
N TRP A 115 6.39 -5.42 -6.33
CA TRP A 115 7.58 -4.94 -7.03
C TRP A 115 8.44 -4.01 -6.16
N CYS A 116 7.82 -3.06 -5.45
CA CYS A 116 8.52 -2.16 -4.53
C CYS A 116 9.23 -2.94 -3.41
N LEU A 117 8.56 -3.92 -2.82
CA LEU A 117 9.13 -4.77 -1.78
C LEU A 117 10.34 -5.58 -2.30
N ILE A 118 10.25 -6.13 -3.51
CA ILE A 118 11.37 -6.83 -4.15
C ILE A 118 12.56 -5.90 -4.32
N GLN A 119 12.34 -4.66 -4.80
CA GLN A 119 13.41 -3.67 -4.96
C GLN A 119 14.04 -3.26 -3.62
N LEU A 120 13.28 -3.30 -2.54
CA LEU A 120 13.76 -3.07 -1.17
C LEU A 120 14.52 -4.28 -0.58
N GLY A 121 14.49 -5.44 -1.24
CA GLY A 121 15.16 -6.66 -0.81
C GLY A 121 14.30 -7.58 0.06
N PHE A 122 12.97 -7.43 0.04
CA PHE A 122 12.07 -8.35 0.72
C PHE A 122 11.96 -9.70 -0.01
N ASP A 123 11.87 -10.77 0.77
CA ASP A 123 11.44 -12.07 0.27
C ASP A 123 9.92 -12.20 0.46
N LEU A 124 9.17 -12.11 -0.63
CA LEU A 124 7.70 -12.17 -0.60
C LEU A 124 7.13 -13.51 -0.10
N LYS A 125 7.96 -14.55 0.01
CA LYS A 125 7.54 -15.83 0.59
C LYS A 125 7.59 -15.84 2.12
N LYS A 126 8.30 -14.89 2.72
CA LYS A 126 8.54 -14.82 4.16
C LYS A 126 7.75 -13.69 4.83
N VAL A 127 7.51 -12.60 4.12
CA VAL A 127 6.77 -11.46 4.66
C VAL A 127 5.28 -11.62 4.39
N GLU A 128 4.47 -11.38 5.41
CA GLU A 128 3.02 -11.36 5.28
C GLU A 128 2.55 -9.97 4.82
N ILE A 129 1.77 -9.91 3.74
CA ILE A 129 1.14 -8.66 3.26
C ILE A 129 -0.30 -8.64 3.73
N VAL A 130 -0.63 -7.72 4.63
CA VAL A 130 -1.95 -7.61 5.26
C VAL A 130 -2.65 -6.34 4.79
N PRO A 131 -3.81 -6.45 4.14
CA PRO A 131 -4.66 -5.31 3.89
C PRO A 131 -5.32 -4.84 5.18
N VAL A 132 -5.30 -3.53 5.41
CA VAL A 132 -5.97 -2.88 6.54
C VAL A 132 -6.99 -1.87 6.03
N GLU A 133 -8.11 -1.73 6.75
CA GLU A 133 -9.15 -0.74 6.48
C GLU A 133 -8.89 0.57 7.22
#